data_1e736188db84b2e71eebddc73811a0b3
#
_entry.id   1e736188db84b2e71eebddc73811a0b3
#
_cell.length_a   1.000
_cell.length_b   1.000
_cell.length_c   1.000
_cell.angle_alpha   90.00
_cell.angle_beta   90.00
_cell.angle_gamma   90.00
#
_symmetry.space_group_name_H-M   'P 1'
#
loop_
_entity.id
_entity.type
_entity.pdbx_description
1 polymer ?
#
loop_
_entity_poly.entity_id
_entity_poly.type
_entity_poly.pdbx_seq_one_letter_code
_entity_poly.pdbx_strand_id
1 'polypeptide(L)'
;MVRVLQLIFRIIGGSLVLSLIVLAIIFYIVLRSIPDYEKTTELPGIVEPIEIVRDTANVPHIYANNDNDLYFGLGYAHAQDRLWQMVVNRLTVQGRLSEIFGKQAFPLDDFMRRLDIYSLSQKSVDAQDNITKKALEAYAAGINARFLEINRMSLGRGAPELLLYNIPLAAWHPADSIALLKLFAVNSSSHYAKEILRSRTLIALPDPKRVIDLSLIHISEPTRPDEI
;
A
#
# COMPACT_ATOMS: atom_id res chain seq x y z
N MET A 1 15.54 -8.96 54.84
CA MET A 1 15.06 -7.70 54.24
C MET A 1 16.08 -7.11 53.24
N VAL A 2 17.31 -6.82 53.63
CA VAL A 2 18.37 -6.22 52.77
C VAL A 2 18.68 -7.06 51.51
N ARG A 3 18.82 -8.39 51.63
CA ARG A 3 19.12 -9.27 50.46
C ARG A 3 17.97 -9.29 49.43
N VAL A 4 16.74 -9.22 49.87
CA VAL A 4 15.57 -9.17 48.99
C VAL A 4 15.54 -7.83 48.23
N LEU A 5 15.82 -6.73 48.95
CA LEU A 5 15.87 -5.41 48.33
C LEU A 5 17.00 -5.32 47.29
N GLN A 6 18.17 -5.86 47.60
CA GLN A 6 19.29 -5.94 46.61
C GLN A 6 18.96 -6.79 45.41
N LEU A 7 18.23 -7.88 45.59
CA LEU A 7 17.75 -8.72 44.47
C LEU A 7 16.77 -7.95 43.57
N ILE A 8 15.81 -7.25 44.18
CA ILE A 8 14.87 -6.40 43.47
C ILE A 8 15.58 -5.32 42.66
N PHE A 9 16.53 -4.61 43.24
CA PHE A 9 17.33 -3.59 42.56
C PHE A 9 18.13 -4.18 41.37
N ARG A 10 18.69 -5.38 41.52
CA ARG A 10 19.42 -6.06 40.43
C ARG A 10 18.47 -6.47 39.29
N ILE A 11 17.25 -6.97 39.61
CA ILE A 11 16.26 -7.32 38.63
C ILE A 11 15.78 -6.06 37.87
N ILE A 12 15.44 -5.00 38.57
CA ILE A 12 15.02 -3.72 37.96
C ILE A 12 16.16 -3.13 37.12
N GLY A 13 17.37 -3.11 37.61
CA GLY A 13 18.54 -2.62 36.88
C GLY A 13 18.81 -3.45 35.63
N GLY A 14 18.76 -4.79 35.72
CA GLY A 14 18.90 -5.70 34.59
C GLY A 14 17.77 -5.53 33.56
N SER A 15 16.53 -5.37 34.01
CA SER A 15 15.39 -5.10 33.15
C SER A 15 15.52 -3.76 32.41
N LEU A 16 15.97 -2.72 33.08
CA LEU A 16 16.22 -1.42 32.49
C LEU A 16 17.29 -1.49 31.38
N VAL A 17 18.43 -2.14 31.68
CA VAL A 17 19.51 -2.33 30.72
C VAL A 17 19.03 -3.12 29.51
N LEU A 18 18.28 -4.19 29.73
CA LEU A 18 17.70 -4.98 28.61
C LEU A 18 16.74 -4.15 27.75
N SER A 19 15.88 -3.35 28.38
CA SER A 19 14.98 -2.43 27.66
C SER A 19 15.73 -1.41 26.81
N LEU A 20 16.81 -0.84 27.34
CA LEU A 20 17.66 0.10 26.60
C LEU A 20 18.35 -0.55 25.41
N ILE A 21 18.81 -1.79 25.56
CA ILE A 21 19.41 -2.55 24.45
C ILE A 21 18.36 -2.82 23.36
N VAL A 22 17.15 -3.25 23.74
CA VAL A 22 16.05 -3.48 22.79
C VAL A 22 15.68 -2.19 22.05
N LEU A 23 15.56 -1.08 22.76
CA LEU A 23 15.30 0.23 22.15
C LEU A 23 16.41 0.65 21.19
N ALA A 24 17.67 0.43 21.54
CA ALA A 24 18.80 0.73 20.67
C ALA A 24 18.80 -0.12 19.40
N ILE A 25 18.43 -1.41 19.50
CA ILE A 25 18.28 -2.31 18.36
C ILE A 25 17.13 -1.84 17.44
N ILE A 26 15.97 -1.52 18.02
CA ILE A 26 14.82 -1.01 17.26
C ILE A 26 15.21 0.29 16.55
N PHE A 27 15.84 1.22 17.25
CA PHE A 27 16.30 2.48 16.68
C PHE A 27 17.28 2.27 15.53
N TYR A 28 18.23 1.36 15.70
CA TYR A 28 19.18 0.98 14.65
C TYR A 28 18.49 0.42 13.42
N ILE A 29 17.50 -0.47 13.59
CA ILE A 29 16.72 -1.05 12.49
C ILE A 29 15.93 0.03 11.74
N VAL A 30 15.29 0.96 12.48
CA VAL A 30 14.54 2.08 11.89
C VAL A 30 15.46 2.98 11.09
N LEU A 31 16.61 3.37 11.63
CA LEU A 31 17.60 4.18 10.91
C LEU A 31 18.08 3.50 9.61
N ARG A 32 18.25 2.18 9.68
CA ARG A 32 18.68 1.39 8.51
C ARG A 32 17.62 1.21 7.45
N SER A 33 16.34 1.42 7.77
CA SER A 33 15.24 1.34 6.79
C SER A 33 15.03 2.64 6.01
N ILE A 34 15.61 3.75 6.44
CA ILE A 34 15.57 5.02 5.70
C ILE A 34 16.39 4.87 4.42
N PRO A 35 15.81 5.15 3.23
CA PRO A 35 16.56 5.14 1.98
C PRO A 35 17.66 6.22 1.98
N ASP A 36 18.75 5.93 1.29
CA ASP A 36 19.75 6.93 0.96
C ASP A 36 19.30 7.67 -0.30
N TYR A 37 18.87 8.90 -0.15
CA TYR A 37 18.32 9.72 -1.23
C TYR A 37 19.39 10.45 -2.05
N GLU A 38 20.64 10.53 -1.57
CA GLU A 38 21.74 11.21 -2.25
C GLU A 38 22.59 10.25 -3.10
N LYS A 39 22.24 8.97 -3.08
CA LYS A 39 23.02 7.93 -3.75
C LYS A 39 22.79 7.92 -5.25
N THR A 40 23.87 7.98 -6.03
CA THR A 40 23.86 7.60 -7.44
C THR A 40 23.95 6.07 -7.57
N THR A 41 23.05 5.47 -8.34
CA THR A 41 22.99 4.03 -8.53
C THR A 41 22.76 3.69 -10.01
N GLU A 42 23.52 2.75 -10.54
CA GLU A 42 23.25 2.18 -11.84
C GLU A 42 22.22 1.09 -11.73
N LEU A 43 21.10 1.23 -12.43
CA LEU A 43 19.99 0.28 -12.43
C LEU A 43 19.71 -0.21 -13.84
N PRO A 44 19.43 -1.51 -14.02
CA PRO A 44 19.03 -2.04 -15.31
C PRO A 44 17.64 -1.55 -15.70
N GLY A 45 17.44 -1.27 -17.01
CA GLY A 45 16.15 -0.85 -17.55
C GLY A 45 16.00 0.66 -17.72
N ILE A 46 16.99 1.44 -17.32
CA ILE A 46 17.10 2.89 -17.57
C ILE A 46 17.82 3.09 -18.90
N VAL A 47 17.28 3.96 -19.77
CA VAL A 47 17.89 4.32 -21.07
C VAL A 47 18.80 5.53 -20.92
N GLU A 48 18.34 6.55 -20.18
CA GLU A 48 19.08 7.78 -19.91
C GLU A 48 19.04 8.11 -18.41
N PRO A 49 19.98 8.93 -17.90
CA PRO A 49 20.01 9.28 -16.48
C PRO A 49 18.69 9.88 -15.99
N ILE A 50 18.23 9.42 -14.83
CA ILE A 50 17.08 9.93 -14.12
C ILE A 50 17.58 10.66 -12.88
N GLU A 51 17.07 11.86 -12.65
CA GLU A 51 17.33 12.62 -11.43
C GLU A 51 16.07 12.68 -10.58
N ILE A 52 16.19 12.33 -9.30
CA ILE A 52 15.11 12.41 -8.31
C ILE A 52 15.53 13.40 -7.24
N VAL A 53 14.99 14.61 -7.29
CA VAL A 53 15.29 15.70 -6.35
C VAL A 53 14.16 15.77 -5.32
N ARG A 54 14.52 15.90 -4.04
CA ARG A 54 13.53 16.05 -2.98
C ARG A 54 13.50 17.49 -2.46
N ASP A 55 12.31 18.05 -2.33
CA ASP A 55 12.12 19.36 -1.73
C ASP A 55 12.17 19.33 -0.20
N THR A 56 11.97 20.49 0.44
CA THR A 56 11.99 20.63 1.90
C THR A 56 10.87 19.86 2.61
N ALA A 57 9.81 19.49 1.89
CA ALA A 57 8.72 18.64 2.38
C ALA A 57 8.97 17.15 2.06
N ASN A 58 10.16 16.83 1.54
CA ASN A 58 10.55 15.48 1.10
C ASN A 58 9.69 14.92 -0.05
N VAL A 59 9.07 15.80 -0.84
CA VAL A 59 8.33 15.39 -2.04
C VAL A 59 9.33 15.14 -3.17
N PRO A 60 9.31 13.96 -3.83
CA PRO A 60 10.20 13.65 -4.93
C PRO A 60 9.75 14.33 -6.22
N HIS A 61 10.65 15.06 -6.85
CA HIS A 61 10.54 15.62 -8.20
C HIS A 61 11.41 14.80 -9.13
N ILE A 62 10.83 14.22 -10.17
CA ILE A 62 11.48 13.27 -11.05
C ILE A 62 11.73 13.94 -12.40
N TYR A 63 12.98 13.96 -12.83
CA TYR A 63 13.42 14.52 -14.10
C TYR A 63 13.98 13.39 -14.96
N ALA A 64 13.44 13.24 -16.16
CA ALA A 64 13.88 12.27 -17.16
C ALA A 64 13.66 12.86 -18.57
N ASN A 65 14.44 12.38 -19.55
CA ASN A 65 14.36 12.87 -20.93
C ASN A 65 13.33 12.13 -21.79
N ASN A 66 12.77 11.05 -21.29
CA ASN A 66 11.74 10.26 -21.96
C ASN A 66 10.74 9.67 -20.98
N ASP A 67 9.55 9.32 -21.48
CA ASP A 67 8.44 8.81 -20.67
C ASP A 67 8.76 7.48 -19.99
N ASN A 68 9.52 6.58 -20.63
CA ASN A 68 9.88 5.30 -20.05
C ASN A 68 10.70 5.46 -18.77
N ASP A 69 11.73 6.31 -18.84
CA ASP A 69 12.59 6.59 -17.69
C ASP A 69 11.83 7.40 -16.62
N LEU A 70 10.91 8.31 -17.03
CA LEU A 70 10.05 9.03 -16.10
C LEU A 70 9.19 8.08 -15.26
N TYR A 71 8.48 7.15 -15.91
CA TYR A 71 7.65 6.17 -15.19
C TYR A 71 8.48 5.18 -14.36
N PHE A 72 9.68 4.80 -14.83
CA PHE A 72 10.62 4.01 -14.05
C PHE A 72 11.01 4.77 -12.77
N GLY A 73 11.44 6.03 -12.88
CA GLY A 73 11.79 6.87 -11.73
C GLY A 73 10.63 7.02 -10.74
N LEU A 74 9.40 7.19 -11.24
CA LEU A 74 8.20 7.28 -10.41
C LEU A 74 7.95 5.98 -9.64
N GLY A 75 8.07 4.83 -10.29
CA GLY A 75 7.92 3.52 -9.63
C GLY A 75 8.98 3.28 -8.56
N TYR A 76 10.22 3.64 -8.85
CA TYR A 76 11.33 3.53 -7.91
C TYR A 76 11.12 4.43 -6.68
N ALA A 77 10.72 5.70 -6.86
CA ALA A 77 10.44 6.64 -5.78
C ALA A 77 9.26 6.18 -4.91
N HIS A 78 8.18 5.68 -5.51
CA HIS A 78 7.07 5.11 -4.77
C HIS A 78 7.49 3.91 -3.92
N ALA A 79 8.33 3.01 -4.46
CA ALA A 79 8.84 1.88 -3.71
C ALA A 79 9.84 2.29 -2.61
N GLN A 80 10.53 3.43 -2.75
CA GLN A 80 11.32 4.00 -1.65
C GLN A 80 10.45 4.50 -0.49
N ASP A 81 9.36 5.20 -0.81
CA ASP A 81 8.59 5.97 0.17
C ASP A 81 7.40 5.21 0.76
N ARG A 82 6.84 4.28 0.00
CA ARG A 82 5.54 3.64 0.31
C ARG A 82 5.58 2.11 0.27
N LEU A 83 6.77 1.52 0.39
CA LEU A 83 6.98 0.07 0.24
C LEU A 83 5.98 -0.78 1.02
N TRP A 84 5.85 -0.55 2.32
CA TRP A 84 4.93 -1.30 3.18
C TRP A 84 3.48 -1.16 2.74
N GLN A 85 3.05 0.07 2.48
CA GLN A 85 1.71 0.35 1.99
C GLN A 85 1.41 -0.36 0.66
N MET A 86 2.37 -0.37 -0.26
CA MET A 86 2.23 -1.07 -1.54
C MET A 86 2.08 -2.58 -1.35
N VAL A 87 2.90 -3.19 -0.49
CA VAL A 87 2.84 -4.63 -0.19
C VAL A 87 1.51 -5.00 0.45
N VAL A 88 1.07 -4.27 1.48
CA VAL A 88 -0.20 -4.51 2.17
C VAL A 88 -1.39 -4.36 1.22
N ASN A 89 -1.44 -3.28 0.44
CA ASN A 89 -2.52 -3.05 -0.52
C ASN A 89 -2.57 -4.14 -1.60
N ARG A 90 -1.41 -4.60 -2.10
CA ARG A 90 -1.33 -5.72 -3.04
C ARG A 90 -1.89 -7.01 -2.44
N LEU A 91 -1.50 -7.35 -1.22
CA LEU A 91 -2.03 -8.53 -0.53
C LEU A 91 -3.53 -8.39 -0.24
N THR A 92 -3.98 -7.19 0.10
CA THR A 92 -5.42 -6.90 0.30
C THR A 92 -6.21 -7.21 -0.96
N VAL A 93 -5.81 -6.63 -2.10
CA VAL A 93 -6.57 -6.80 -3.36
C VAL A 93 -6.47 -8.23 -3.92
N GLN A 94 -5.41 -8.97 -3.57
CA GLN A 94 -5.27 -10.39 -3.90
C GLN A 94 -6.06 -11.31 -2.95
N GLY A 95 -6.66 -10.77 -1.87
CA GLY A 95 -7.31 -11.56 -0.83
C GLY A 95 -6.33 -12.47 -0.08
N ARG A 96 -5.16 -11.94 0.27
CA ARG A 96 -4.04 -12.65 0.91
C ARG A 96 -3.54 -11.96 2.18
N LEU A 97 -4.28 -10.98 2.68
CA LEU A 97 -3.87 -10.20 3.85
C LEU A 97 -3.76 -11.07 5.11
N SER A 98 -4.52 -12.16 5.19
CA SER A 98 -4.46 -13.13 6.30
C SER A 98 -3.14 -13.89 6.37
N GLU A 99 -2.31 -13.90 5.33
CA GLU A 99 -0.96 -14.46 5.38
C GLU A 99 -0.06 -13.69 6.36
N ILE A 100 -0.37 -12.41 6.60
CA ILE A 100 0.35 -11.52 7.53
C ILE A 100 -0.38 -11.40 8.86
N PHE A 101 -1.67 -11.04 8.79
CA PHE A 101 -2.45 -10.67 9.99
C PHE A 101 -3.31 -11.82 10.54
N GLY A 102 -3.21 -13.01 9.93
CA GLY A 102 -3.90 -14.19 10.41
C GLY A 102 -5.43 -14.13 10.24
N LYS A 103 -6.14 -14.91 11.06
CA LYS A 103 -7.59 -15.11 10.94
C LYS A 103 -8.44 -13.83 10.99
N GLN A 104 -7.94 -12.78 11.59
CA GLN A 104 -8.66 -11.51 11.70
C GLN A 104 -8.86 -10.84 10.34
N ALA A 105 -7.96 -11.06 9.38
CA ALA A 105 -8.06 -10.52 8.03
C ALA A 105 -8.88 -11.40 7.07
N PHE A 106 -9.24 -12.61 7.46
CA PHE A 106 -9.95 -13.57 6.61
C PHE A 106 -11.26 -13.03 6.01
N PRO A 107 -12.12 -12.29 6.75
CA PRO A 107 -13.35 -11.75 6.17
C PRO A 107 -13.09 -10.77 5.02
N LEU A 108 -12.00 -9.99 5.10
CA LEU A 108 -11.60 -9.08 4.05
C LEU A 108 -11.04 -9.85 2.83
N ASP A 109 -10.24 -10.87 3.08
CA ASP A 109 -9.71 -11.72 2.01
C ASP A 109 -10.85 -12.43 1.25
N ASP A 110 -11.84 -13.00 1.95
CA ASP A 110 -13.01 -13.62 1.33
C ASP A 110 -13.79 -12.61 0.48
N PHE A 111 -14.00 -11.39 1.00
CA PHE A 111 -14.67 -10.33 0.26
C PHE A 111 -13.90 -9.94 -1.01
N MET A 112 -12.59 -9.71 -0.92
CA MET A 112 -11.76 -9.32 -2.07
C MET A 112 -11.69 -10.42 -3.12
N ARG A 113 -11.62 -11.70 -2.72
CA ARG A 113 -11.67 -12.84 -3.64
C ARG A 113 -13.00 -12.98 -4.35
N ARG A 114 -14.11 -12.71 -3.66
CA ARG A 114 -15.45 -12.69 -4.29
C ARG A 114 -15.61 -11.56 -5.30
N LEU A 115 -15.00 -10.40 -5.05
CA LEU A 115 -14.98 -9.29 -6.02
C LEU A 115 -14.11 -9.58 -7.24
N ASP A 116 -13.16 -10.51 -7.13
CA ASP A 116 -12.22 -10.94 -8.16
C ASP A 116 -11.46 -9.77 -8.84
N ILE A 117 -11.16 -8.73 -8.05
CA ILE A 117 -10.54 -7.49 -8.54
C ILE A 117 -9.19 -7.77 -9.20
N TYR A 118 -8.41 -8.71 -8.65
CA TYR A 118 -7.07 -8.98 -9.16
C TYR A 118 -7.10 -9.62 -10.55
N SER A 119 -7.93 -10.62 -10.77
CA SER A 119 -8.11 -11.26 -12.05
C SER A 119 -8.69 -10.26 -13.10
N LEU A 120 -9.65 -9.43 -12.69
CA LEU A 120 -10.16 -8.34 -13.51
C LEU A 120 -9.07 -7.31 -13.86
N SER A 121 -8.10 -7.08 -12.98
CA SER A 121 -6.99 -6.16 -13.23
C SER A 121 -6.00 -6.72 -14.25
N GLN A 122 -5.72 -8.04 -14.21
CA GLN A 122 -4.93 -8.71 -15.23
C GLN A 122 -5.55 -8.53 -16.63
N LYS A 123 -6.86 -8.80 -16.77
CA LYS A 123 -7.59 -8.57 -18.03
C LYS A 123 -7.60 -7.09 -18.45
N SER A 124 -7.61 -6.18 -17.47
CA SER A 124 -7.57 -4.74 -17.76
C SER A 124 -6.22 -4.29 -18.32
N VAL A 125 -5.11 -4.93 -17.95
CA VAL A 125 -3.79 -4.67 -18.58
C VAL A 125 -3.85 -5.00 -20.06
N ASP A 126 -4.41 -6.16 -20.41
CA ASP A 126 -4.51 -6.62 -21.80
C ASP A 126 -5.36 -5.68 -22.66
N ALA A 127 -6.34 -5.03 -22.06
CA ALA A 127 -7.25 -4.09 -22.74
C ALA A 127 -6.68 -2.67 -22.89
N GLN A 128 -5.54 -2.34 -22.28
CA GLN A 128 -4.91 -1.02 -22.44
C GLN A 128 -4.28 -0.85 -23.82
N ASP A 129 -4.14 0.40 -24.24
CA ASP A 129 -3.33 0.74 -25.41
C ASP A 129 -1.83 0.51 -25.16
N ASN A 130 -1.04 0.52 -26.24
CA ASN A 130 0.39 0.24 -26.16
C ASN A 130 1.18 1.29 -25.36
N ILE A 131 0.73 2.55 -25.33
CA ILE A 131 1.40 3.62 -24.60
C ILE A 131 1.22 3.37 -23.10
N THR A 132 -0.01 3.13 -22.67
CA THR A 132 -0.36 2.81 -21.28
C THR A 132 0.31 1.52 -20.80
N LYS A 133 0.38 0.47 -21.63
CA LYS A 133 1.10 -0.77 -21.30
C LYS A 133 2.57 -0.51 -20.99
N LYS A 134 3.26 0.23 -21.88
CA LYS A 134 4.67 0.58 -21.69
C LYS A 134 4.89 1.41 -20.43
N ALA A 135 4.02 2.37 -20.13
CA ALA A 135 4.09 3.17 -18.92
C ALA A 135 3.93 2.30 -17.65
N LEU A 136 2.98 1.37 -17.64
CA LEU A 136 2.77 0.43 -16.53
C LEU A 136 3.96 -0.54 -16.36
N GLU A 137 4.54 -1.01 -17.45
CA GLU A 137 5.73 -1.89 -17.45
C GLU A 137 6.95 -1.13 -16.91
N ALA A 138 7.20 0.10 -17.36
CA ALA A 138 8.29 0.93 -16.88
C ALA A 138 8.14 1.28 -15.40
N TYR A 139 6.94 1.63 -14.96
CA TYR A 139 6.63 1.85 -13.55
C TYR A 139 6.88 0.60 -12.69
N ALA A 140 6.42 -0.57 -13.16
CA ALA A 140 6.68 -1.84 -12.48
C ALA A 140 8.17 -2.18 -12.44
N ALA A 141 8.92 -1.88 -13.50
CA ALA A 141 10.37 -2.09 -13.54
C ALA A 141 11.10 -1.23 -12.49
N GLY A 142 10.70 0.03 -12.32
CA GLY A 142 11.24 0.92 -11.28
C GLY A 142 11.01 0.38 -9.87
N ILE A 143 9.79 -0.09 -9.57
CA ILE A 143 9.47 -0.74 -8.29
C ILE A 143 10.35 -1.97 -8.08
N ASN A 144 10.45 -2.83 -9.09
CA ASN A 144 11.23 -4.06 -9.03
C ASN A 144 12.72 -3.79 -8.86
N ALA A 145 13.25 -2.74 -9.44
CA ALA A 145 14.64 -2.31 -9.22
C ALA A 145 14.88 -2.02 -7.72
N ARG A 146 13.96 -1.31 -7.07
CA ARG A 146 14.04 -1.07 -5.61
C ARG A 146 13.86 -2.36 -4.81
N PHE A 147 12.96 -3.25 -5.19
CA PHE A 147 12.78 -4.53 -4.53
C PHE A 147 14.05 -5.40 -4.59
N LEU A 148 14.75 -5.41 -5.73
CA LEU A 148 16.02 -6.11 -5.88
C LEU A 148 17.10 -5.55 -4.96
N GLU A 149 17.20 -4.23 -4.80
CA GLU A 149 18.12 -3.61 -3.84
C GLU A 149 17.83 -4.08 -2.41
N ILE A 150 16.55 -4.07 -2.01
CA ILE A 150 16.11 -4.47 -0.66
C ILE A 150 16.41 -5.95 -0.43
N ASN A 151 16.08 -6.82 -1.37
CA ASN A 151 16.30 -8.26 -1.26
C ASN A 151 17.80 -8.65 -1.16
N ARG A 152 18.70 -7.80 -1.67
CA ARG A 152 20.16 -7.99 -1.54
C ARG A 152 20.70 -7.55 -0.17
N MET A 153 19.92 -6.84 0.62
CA MET A 153 20.34 -6.27 1.88
C MET A 153 19.78 -7.08 3.05
N SER A 154 20.69 -7.71 3.81
CA SER A 154 20.37 -8.54 4.97
C SER A 154 19.89 -7.74 6.15
N LEU A 155 19.06 -6.93 6.31
CA LEU A 155 18.53 -6.24 7.52
C LEU A 155 17.44 -5.21 7.20
N GLY A 156 16.38 -5.64 6.45
CA GLY A 156 15.11 -4.89 6.42
C GLY A 156 15.19 -3.47 5.88
N ARG A 157 16.13 -3.20 4.97
CA ARG A 157 16.24 -1.88 4.36
C ARG A 157 15.04 -1.66 3.44
N GLY A 158 14.20 -0.72 3.79
CA GLY A 158 13.03 -0.30 3.02
C GLY A 158 11.77 -0.16 3.86
N ALA A 159 11.47 -1.16 4.73
CA ALA A 159 10.39 -1.06 5.70
C ALA A 159 10.67 -2.01 6.88
N PRO A 160 10.65 -1.52 8.14
CA PRO A 160 10.89 -2.36 9.32
C PRO A 160 9.88 -3.50 9.46
N GLU A 161 8.67 -3.31 8.93
CA GLU A 161 7.59 -4.28 8.95
C GLU A 161 7.92 -5.55 8.16
N LEU A 162 8.72 -5.45 7.10
CA LEU A 162 9.16 -6.61 6.32
C LEU A 162 10.03 -7.56 7.14
N LEU A 163 10.78 -7.02 8.12
CA LEU A 163 11.55 -7.82 9.06
C LEU A 163 10.63 -8.54 10.06
N LEU A 164 9.60 -7.84 10.56
CA LEU A 164 8.67 -8.41 11.54
C LEU A 164 7.81 -9.54 10.97
N TYR A 165 7.36 -9.38 9.73
CA TYR A 165 6.42 -10.32 9.11
C TYR A 165 7.07 -11.31 8.14
N ASN A 166 8.37 -11.22 7.91
CA ASN A 166 9.14 -12.09 7.00
C ASN A 166 8.47 -12.29 5.62
N ILE A 167 8.04 -11.17 5.01
CA ILE A 167 7.33 -11.20 3.74
C ILE A 167 8.33 -11.12 2.58
N PRO A 168 8.29 -12.08 1.64
CA PRO A 168 9.09 -11.98 0.44
C PRO A 168 8.55 -10.88 -0.48
N LEU A 169 9.44 -10.00 -0.95
CA LEU A 169 9.11 -9.01 -1.97
C LEU A 169 9.08 -9.70 -3.34
N ALA A 170 7.92 -10.26 -3.70
CA ALA A 170 7.68 -10.77 -5.03
C ALA A 170 7.64 -9.64 -6.06
N ALA A 171 8.00 -9.94 -7.32
CA ALA A 171 7.98 -8.96 -8.40
C ALA A 171 6.64 -8.25 -8.51
N TRP A 172 6.69 -6.95 -8.79
CA TRP A 172 5.54 -6.12 -9.08
C TRP A 172 5.17 -6.25 -10.56
N HIS A 173 3.91 -6.45 -10.84
CA HIS A 173 3.36 -6.57 -12.19
C HIS A 173 2.48 -5.36 -12.53
N PRO A 174 2.31 -5.00 -13.82
CA PRO A 174 1.37 -3.98 -14.26
C PRO A 174 -0.04 -4.14 -13.67
N ALA A 175 -0.49 -5.39 -13.54
CA ALA A 175 -1.78 -5.71 -12.92
C ALA A 175 -1.90 -5.28 -11.46
N ASP A 176 -0.79 -5.27 -10.70
CA ASP A 176 -0.79 -4.81 -9.32
C ASP A 176 -1.15 -3.31 -9.24
N SER A 177 -0.62 -2.49 -10.15
CA SER A 177 -0.92 -1.05 -10.22
C SER A 177 -2.40 -0.80 -10.54
N ILE A 178 -2.97 -1.51 -11.52
CA ILE A 178 -4.39 -1.40 -11.85
C ILE A 178 -5.25 -1.92 -10.69
N ALA A 179 -4.82 -2.98 -10.01
CA ALA A 179 -5.53 -3.54 -8.87
C ALA A 179 -5.59 -2.55 -7.69
N LEU A 180 -4.52 -1.82 -7.43
CA LEU A 180 -4.51 -0.76 -6.42
C LEU A 180 -5.46 0.40 -6.78
N LEU A 181 -5.50 0.80 -8.04
CA LEU A 181 -6.45 1.81 -8.51
C LEU A 181 -7.90 1.35 -8.29
N LYS A 182 -8.21 0.09 -8.62
CA LYS A 182 -9.54 -0.48 -8.37
C LYS A 182 -9.84 -0.62 -6.88
N LEU A 183 -8.86 -1.00 -6.05
CA LEU A 183 -9.01 -1.03 -4.59
C LEU A 183 -9.36 0.35 -4.04
N PHE A 184 -8.67 1.39 -4.53
CA PHE A 184 -8.98 2.78 -4.16
C PHE A 184 -10.41 3.15 -4.55
N ALA A 185 -10.86 2.78 -5.75
CA ALA A 185 -12.23 3.01 -6.20
C ALA A 185 -13.26 2.29 -5.32
N VAL A 186 -13.00 1.04 -4.92
CA VAL A 186 -13.88 0.28 -3.98
C VAL A 186 -13.94 0.98 -2.62
N ASN A 187 -12.81 1.39 -2.09
CA ASN A 187 -12.75 2.04 -0.77
C ASN A 187 -13.41 3.43 -0.78
N SER A 188 -13.33 4.14 -1.90
CA SER A 188 -13.94 5.47 -2.06
C SER A 188 -15.43 5.40 -2.43
N SER A 189 -15.92 4.22 -2.83
CA SER A 189 -17.29 3.99 -3.26
C SER A 189 -18.12 3.42 -2.13
N SER A 190 -19.13 4.17 -1.68
CA SER A 190 -20.17 3.64 -0.78
C SER A 190 -21.33 2.95 -1.52
N HIS A 191 -21.28 2.91 -2.86
CA HIS A 191 -22.41 2.47 -3.68
C HIS A 191 -22.73 0.99 -3.51
N TYR A 192 -21.74 0.12 -3.35
CA TYR A 192 -21.95 -1.32 -3.21
C TYR A 192 -22.86 -1.68 -2.02
N ALA A 193 -22.57 -1.15 -0.84
CA ALA A 193 -23.38 -1.41 0.35
C ALA A 193 -24.79 -0.83 0.21
N LYS A 194 -24.90 0.35 -0.41
CA LYS A 194 -26.18 1.00 -0.69
C LYS A 194 -27.02 0.21 -1.70
N GLU A 195 -26.42 -0.34 -2.75
CA GLU A 195 -27.13 -1.17 -3.74
C GLU A 195 -27.62 -2.49 -3.15
N ILE A 196 -26.83 -3.13 -2.28
CA ILE A 196 -27.29 -4.33 -1.56
C ILE A 196 -28.47 -3.95 -0.63
N LEU A 197 -28.36 -2.87 0.11
CA LEU A 197 -29.45 -2.40 0.97
C LEU A 197 -30.72 -2.10 0.14
N ARG A 198 -30.57 -1.40 -0.98
CA ARG A 198 -31.66 -1.09 -1.90
C ARG A 198 -32.31 -2.36 -2.44
N SER A 199 -31.53 -3.34 -2.88
CA SER A 199 -32.04 -4.63 -3.36
C SER A 199 -32.83 -5.37 -2.28
N ARG A 200 -32.32 -5.43 -1.05
CA ARG A 200 -33.01 -6.03 0.09
C ARG A 200 -34.31 -5.30 0.44
N THR A 201 -34.29 -3.97 0.36
CA THR A 201 -35.46 -3.13 0.63
C THR A 201 -36.52 -3.32 -0.45
N LEU A 202 -36.15 -3.44 -1.73
CA LEU A 202 -37.07 -3.75 -2.83
C LEU A 202 -37.76 -5.11 -2.66
N ILE A 203 -37.04 -6.12 -2.11
CA ILE A 203 -37.64 -7.43 -1.82
C ILE A 203 -38.65 -7.31 -0.66
N ALA A 204 -38.35 -6.53 0.36
CA ALA A 204 -39.19 -6.34 1.55
C ALA A 204 -40.36 -5.38 1.31
N LEU A 205 -40.18 -4.38 0.44
CA LEU A 205 -41.16 -3.35 0.09
C LEU A 205 -41.41 -3.35 -1.41
N PRO A 206 -42.41 -4.07 -1.92
CA PRO A 206 -42.62 -4.23 -3.36
C PRO A 206 -43.06 -2.95 -4.11
N ASP A 207 -43.39 -1.88 -3.38
CA ASP A 207 -43.68 -0.58 -3.99
C ASP A 207 -42.40 0.22 -4.24
N PRO A 208 -41.97 0.40 -5.49
CA PRO A 208 -40.73 1.13 -5.82
C PRO A 208 -40.69 2.58 -5.32
N LYS A 209 -41.85 3.25 -5.20
CA LYS A 209 -41.94 4.63 -4.71
C LYS A 209 -41.46 4.74 -3.25
N ARG A 210 -41.84 3.76 -2.43
CA ARG A 210 -41.42 3.73 -1.01
C ARG A 210 -39.92 3.49 -0.85
N VAL A 211 -39.29 2.82 -1.80
CA VAL A 211 -37.84 2.61 -1.80
C VAL A 211 -37.08 3.88 -2.15
N ILE A 212 -37.65 4.71 -3.06
CA ILE A 212 -37.07 6.02 -3.41
C ILE A 212 -37.16 6.97 -2.22
N ASP A 213 -38.25 6.95 -1.47
CA ASP A 213 -38.42 7.77 -0.27
C ASP A 213 -37.42 7.46 0.85
N LEU A 214 -36.92 6.21 0.90
CA LEU A 214 -35.85 5.77 1.81
C LEU A 214 -34.44 6.09 1.30
N SER A 215 -34.31 6.61 0.08
CA SER A 215 -33.03 7.03 -0.47
C SER A 215 -32.54 8.31 0.20
N LEU A 216 -31.53 8.19 1.05
CA LEU A 216 -30.88 9.34 1.72
C LEU A 216 -30.27 10.38 0.76
N ILE A 217 -30.20 10.07 -0.54
CA ILE A 217 -29.70 11.00 -1.56
C ILE A 217 -30.56 12.28 -1.60
N HIS A 218 -31.87 12.16 -1.42
CA HIS A 218 -32.78 13.31 -1.42
C HIS A 218 -32.78 14.11 -0.10
N ILE A 219 -32.22 13.55 0.98
CA ILE A 219 -32.15 14.21 2.29
C ILE A 219 -30.81 14.95 2.46
N SER A 220 -29.79 14.60 1.71
CA SER A 220 -28.43 15.14 1.85
C SER A 220 -28.03 16.18 0.79
N GLU A 221 -28.83 16.44 -0.23
CA GLU A 221 -28.59 17.59 -1.11
C GLU A 221 -29.16 18.86 -0.44
N PRO A 222 -28.27 19.80 -0.05
CA PRO A 222 -28.75 21.12 0.31
C PRO A 222 -29.44 21.70 -0.93
N THR A 223 -30.69 22.09 -0.79
CA THR A 223 -31.42 22.89 -1.81
C THR A 223 -30.50 24.01 -2.28
N ARG A 224 -30.16 23.99 -3.56
CA ARG A 224 -29.42 25.11 -4.15
C ARG A 224 -30.19 26.38 -3.96
N PRO A 225 -29.57 27.48 -3.53
CA PRO A 225 -30.27 28.78 -3.33
C PRO A 225 -30.88 29.35 -4.60
N ASP A 226 -30.61 28.76 -5.76
CA ASP A 226 -30.96 29.30 -7.08
C ASP A 226 -32.30 28.78 -7.63
N GLU A 227 -33.03 27.98 -6.85
CA GLU A 227 -34.35 27.43 -7.24
C GLU A 227 -35.55 28.05 -6.44
N ILE A 228 -35.39 29.29 -5.95
CA ILE A 228 -36.49 30.08 -5.36
C ILE A 228 -36.76 31.29 -6.23
#